data_77cef4e94953ce37668f920b5ebcd567
#
_entry.id   77cef4e94953ce37668f920b5ebcd567
#
_cell.length_a   1.000
_cell.length_b   1.000
_cell.length_c   1.000
_cell.angle_alpha   90.00
_cell.angle_beta   90.00
_cell.angle_gamma   90.00
#
_symmetry.space_group_name_H-M   'P 1'
#
loop_
_entity.id
_entity.type
_entity.pdbx_description
1 polymer ?
#
loop_
_entity_poly.entity_id
_entity_poly.type
_entity_poly.pdbx_seq_one_letter_code
_entity_poly.pdbx_strand_id
1 'polypeptide(L)'
;MTATNGLKNGRDSTNGLPKRPIRIAGSSGGFTDRQRAIHSLAQCDVDMIVGDWMSECTMSWHGAAKSSILAKGDTEARPGLYDPSFMANLTPALPLLAEKGIKLAVNAGASDTEMLAREVERAVKEGGLQGRLKVAWIQGDEVLDVVNKLLKKGEKFENICFGGELKDWGFEPIAAQ
;
A
#
# COMPACT_ATOMS: atom_id res chain seq x y z
N MET A 1 20.49 17.82 -1.32
CA MET A 1 19.57 18.96 -1.56
C MET A 1 18.17 18.46 -1.27
N THR A 2 17.65 18.81 -0.11
CA THR A 2 16.33 18.37 0.39
C THR A 2 15.26 19.35 -0.07
N ALA A 3 14.39 18.93 -0.96
CA ALA A 3 13.22 19.71 -1.36
C ALA A 3 12.02 19.32 -0.48
N THR A 4 11.82 20.07 0.58
CA THR A 4 10.57 20.03 1.35
C THR A 4 9.56 20.96 0.67
N ASN A 5 8.71 20.40 -0.20
CA ASN A 5 7.55 21.13 -0.72
C ASN A 5 6.40 21.03 0.29
N GLY A 6 6.20 22.09 1.05
CA GLY A 6 5.11 22.22 2.00
C GLY A 6 3.75 22.20 1.32
N LEU A 7 2.96 21.20 1.62
CA LEU A 7 1.53 21.14 1.32
C LEU A 7 0.80 22.20 2.17
N LYS A 8 0.44 23.31 1.56
CA LYS A 8 -0.49 24.27 2.16
C LYS A 8 -1.90 23.67 2.13
N ASN A 9 -2.29 23.01 3.20
CA ASN A 9 -3.70 22.74 3.46
C ASN A 9 -4.35 24.06 3.88
N GLY A 10 -5.43 24.46 3.21
CA GLY A 10 -6.21 25.65 3.53
C GLY A 10 -6.97 25.54 4.86
N ARG A 11 -6.26 25.28 5.94
CA ARG A 11 -6.75 25.41 7.30
C ARG A 11 -6.05 26.61 7.90
N ASP A 12 -6.85 27.58 8.33
CA ASP A 12 -6.39 28.79 9.03
C ASP A 12 -5.50 28.39 10.22
N SER A 13 -4.19 28.50 10.06
CA SER A 13 -3.21 28.13 11.07
C SER A 13 -2.84 29.35 11.89
N THR A 14 -3.69 29.72 12.83
CA THR A 14 -3.23 30.50 13.97
C THR A 14 -2.48 29.55 14.91
N ASN A 15 -1.16 29.59 14.91
CA ASN A 15 -0.21 28.82 15.75
C ASN A 15 0.12 27.36 15.37
N GLY A 16 -0.09 26.90 14.15
CA GLY A 16 0.48 25.62 13.68
C GLY A 16 -0.11 24.33 14.25
N LEU A 17 -0.98 24.39 15.25
CA LEU A 17 -1.65 23.23 15.86
C LEU A 17 -3.10 23.16 15.37
N PRO A 18 -3.62 21.93 15.09
CA PRO A 18 -5.03 21.75 14.76
C PRO A 18 -5.90 22.19 15.94
N LYS A 19 -6.97 22.92 15.67
CA LYS A 19 -7.93 23.38 16.69
C LYS A 19 -8.62 22.25 17.48
N ARG A 20 -8.54 21.02 16.99
CA ARG A 20 -9.05 19.79 17.60
C ARG A 20 -8.13 18.61 17.32
N PRO A 21 -8.22 17.53 18.09
CA PRO A 21 -7.50 16.29 17.77
C PRO A 21 -7.83 15.77 16.36
N ILE A 22 -6.83 15.23 15.67
CA ILE A 22 -7.02 14.54 14.40
C ILE A 22 -7.69 13.19 14.69
N ARG A 23 -8.75 12.88 13.95
CA ARG A 23 -9.49 11.62 14.07
C ARG A 23 -9.07 10.68 12.97
N ILE A 24 -8.48 9.57 13.36
CA ILE A 24 -8.00 8.52 12.46
C ILE A 24 -8.86 7.28 12.68
N ALA A 25 -9.36 6.68 11.59
CA ALA A 25 -10.13 5.45 11.62
C ALA A 25 -9.40 4.33 10.89
N GLY A 26 -9.51 3.09 11.39
CA GLY A 26 -8.99 1.89 10.77
C GLY A 26 -10.02 1.23 9.86
N SER A 27 -9.68 0.97 8.58
CA SER A 27 -10.60 0.34 7.61
C SER A 27 -10.37 -1.15 7.42
N SER A 28 -9.34 -1.72 8.02
CA SER A 28 -9.04 -3.14 7.94
C SER A 28 -8.16 -3.54 9.12
N GLY A 29 -8.46 -4.64 9.72
CA GLY A 29 -7.66 -5.33 10.73
C GLY A 29 -7.66 -6.83 10.49
N GLY A 30 -8.46 -7.32 9.55
CA GLY A 30 -8.56 -8.71 9.19
C GLY A 30 -8.91 -8.93 7.72
N PHE A 31 -8.71 -10.14 7.26
CA PHE A 31 -8.90 -10.51 5.87
C PHE A 31 -10.36 -10.37 5.38
N THR A 32 -11.32 -10.49 6.27
CA THR A 32 -12.75 -10.56 5.92
C THR A 32 -13.56 -9.34 6.34
N ASP A 33 -12.98 -8.39 7.07
CA ASP A 33 -13.70 -7.27 7.66
C ASP A 33 -13.69 -5.98 6.82
N ARG A 34 -13.08 -6.01 5.64
CA ARG A 34 -12.79 -4.82 4.81
C ARG A 34 -13.97 -4.35 3.97
N GLN A 35 -14.95 -5.22 3.73
CA GLN A 35 -16.04 -4.93 2.81
C GLN A 35 -16.77 -3.66 3.20
N ARG A 36 -16.78 -2.66 2.30
CA ARG A 36 -17.37 -1.34 2.50
C ARG A 36 -16.80 -0.51 3.65
N ALA A 37 -15.73 -0.96 4.32
CA ALA A 37 -15.19 -0.26 5.48
C ALA A 37 -14.77 1.19 5.13
N ILE A 38 -14.06 1.40 4.02
CA ILE A 38 -13.65 2.75 3.60
C ILE A 38 -14.87 3.64 3.38
N HIS A 39 -15.90 3.15 2.67
CA HIS A 39 -17.12 3.91 2.41
C HIS A 39 -17.88 4.24 3.70
N SER A 40 -18.06 3.28 4.59
CA SER A 40 -18.74 3.48 5.87
C SER A 40 -18.02 4.50 6.76
N LEU A 41 -16.70 4.41 6.84
CA LEU A 41 -15.88 5.34 7.61
C LEU A 41 -15.86 6.75 6.98
N ALA A 42 -15.92 6.84 5.65
CA ALA A 42 -16.02 8.13 4.96
C ALA A 42 -17.34 8.86 5.25
N GLN A 43 -18.38 8.15 5.68
CA GLN A 43 -19.61 8.78 6.16
C GLN A 43 -19.47 9.41 7.55
N CYS A 44 -18.53 8.91 8.35
CA CYS A 44 -18.26 9.41 9.69
C CYS A 44 -17.49 10.75 9.67
N ASP A 45 -17.36 11.34 10.86
CA ASP A 45 -16.58 12.56 11.06
C ASP A 45 -15.12 12.19 11.38
N VAL A 46 -14.35 11.85 10.34
CA VAL A 46 -12.93 11.47 10.41
C VAL A 46 -12.08 12.35 9.51
N ASP A 47 -10.82 12.52 9.85
CA ASP A 47 -9.84 13.28 9.06
C ASP A 47 -9.00 12.37 8.16
N MET A 48 -8.79 11.12 8.61
CA MET A 48 -7.96 10.15 7.91
C MET A 48 -8.50 8.75 8.14
N ILE A 49 -8.40 7.93 7.10
CA ILE A 49 -8.64 6.49 7.16
C ILE A 49 -7.31 5.80 6.88
N VAL A 50 -6.95 4.84 7.71
CA VAL A 50 -5.79 3.96 7.49
C VAL A 50 -6.29 2.53 7.35
N GLY A 51 -5.63 1.73 6.52
CA GLY A 51 -6.00 0.34 6.33
C GLY A 51 -4.77 -0.55 6.22
N ASP A 52 -4.75 -1.59 7.04
CA ASP A 52 -3.79 -2.67 6.93
C ASP A 52 -4.41 -3.80 6.07
N TRP A 53 -3.96 -3.88 4.83
CA TRP A 53 -4.49 -4.79 3.81
C TRP A 53 -3.57 -5.99 3.58
N MET A 54 -2.35 -5.92 4.08
CA MET A 54 -1.34 -6.95 3.88
C MET A 54 -0.89 -7.54 5.20
N SER A 55 -0.77 -8.85 5.20
CA SER A 55 -0.05 -9.61 6.22
C SER A 55 1.17 -10.27 5.60
N GLU A 56 2.02 -10.84 6.40
CA GLU A 56 3.18 -11.62 5.96
C GLU A 56 2.76 -12.75 5.00
N CYS A 57 1.62 -13.41 5.29
CA CYS A 57 1.08 -14.47 4.43
C CYS A 57 0.62 -13.92 3.08
N THR A 58 -0.15 -12.84 3.06
CA THR A 58 -0.67 -12.27 1.82
C THR A 58 0.45 -11.66 0.99
N MET A 59 1.45 -11.04 1.61
CA MET A 59 2.65 -10.57 0.93
C MET A 59 3.44 -11.73 0.29
N SER A 60 3.59 -12.85 1.00
CA SER A 60 4.25 -14.05 0.45
C SER A 60 3.54 -14.58 -0.79
N TRP A 61 2.20 -14.61 -0.79
CA TRP A 61 1.42 -15.04 -1.97
C TRP A 61 1.60 -14.08 -3.16
N HIS A 62 1.55 -12.78 -2.93
CA HIS A 62 1.77 -11.78 -3.99
C HIS A 62 3.21 -11.83 -4.52
N GLY A 63 4.20 -12.00 -3.65
CA GLY A 63 5.60 -12.16 -4.04
C GLY A 63 5.84 -13.40 -4.89
N ALA A 64 5.28 -14.55 -4.49
CA ALA A 64 5.36 -15.79 -5.25
C ALA A 64 4.68 -15.65 -6.64
N ALA A 65 3.51 -15.03 -6.69
CA ALA A 65 2.81 -14.76 -7.95
C ALA A 65 3.62 -13.85 -8.87
N LYS A 66 4.21 -12.78 -8.34
CA LYS A 66 5.09 -11.86 -9.08
C LYS A 66 6.28 -12.61 -9.68
N SER A 67 6.98 -13.40 -8.86
CA SER A 67 8.12 -14.21 -9.31
C SER A 67 7.73 -15.16 -10.45
N SER A 68 6.60 -15.84 -10.32
CA SER A 68 6.11 -16.79 -11.35
C SER A 68 5.76 -16.09 -12.67
N ILE A 69 5.21 -14.89 -12.62
CA ILE A 69 4.88 -14.11 -13.82
C ILE A 69 6.15 -13.61 -14.50
N LEU A 70 7.08 -13.06 -13.74
CA LEU A 70 8.35 -12.57 -14.28
C LEU A 70 9.18 -13.70 -14.91
N ALA A 71 9.18 -14.90 -14.32
CA ALA A 71 9.86 -16.06 -14.88
C ALA A 71 9.28 -16.50 -16.24
N LYS A 72 8.02 -16.22 -16.53
CA LYS A 72 7.37 -16.50 -17.83
C LYS A 72 7.63 -15.44 -18.90
N GLY A 73 8.29 -14.33 -18.55
CA GLY A 73 8.58 -13.24 -19.49
C GLY A 73 7.36 -12.37 -19.84
N ASP A 74 6.25 -12.52 -19.13
CA ASP A 74 5.02 -11.78 -19.38
C ASP A 74 5.02 -10.49 -18.58
N THR A 75 5.46 -9.39 -19.20
CA THR A 75 5.65 -8.11 -18.51
C THR A 75 4.60 -7.06 -18.83
N GLU A 76 3.87 -7.18 -19.95
CA GLU A 76 2.99 -6.10 -20.44
C GLU A 76 1.50 -6.30 -20.17
N ALA A 77 1.01 -7.52 -20.10
CA ALA A 77 -0.42 -7.83 -19.93
C ALA A 77 -0.75 -8.60 -18.65
N ARG A 78 0.11 -8.46 -17.62
CA ARG A 78 -0.06 -9.18 -16.38
C ARG A 78 -1.17 -8.59 -15.51
N PRO A 79 -1.89 -9.40 -14.73
CA PRO A 79 -2.79 -8.90 -13.70
C PRO A 79 -1.99 -8.12 -12.63
N GLY A 80 -2.59 -7.09 -12.07
CA GLY A 80 -2.02 -6.38 -10.93
C GLY A 80 -1.83 -7.32 -9.74
N LEU A 81 -0.67 -7.22 -9.10
CA LEU A 81 -0.31 -8.03 -7.92
C LEU A 81 -0.49 -7.20 -6.63
N TYR A 82 -1.55 -6.42 -6.62
CA TYR A 82 -2.08 -5.71 -5.47
C TYR A 82 -3.34 -6.43 -4.94
N ASP A 83 -3.87 -6.01 -3.81
CA ASP A 83 -5.09 -6.63 -3.26
C ASP A 83 -6.27 -6.45 -4.22
N PRO A 84 -6.83 -7.55 -4.77
CA PRO A 84 -7.86 -7.48 -5.80
C PRO A 84 -9.19 -6.90 -5.31
N SER A 85 -9.44 -6.91 -4.01
CA SER A 85 -10.65 -6.38 -3.40
C SER A 85 -10.59 -4.88 -3.13
N PHE A 86 -9.40 -4.27 -3.18
CA PHE A 86 -9.21 -2.89 -2.79
C PHE A 86 -10.01 -1.92 -3.65
N MET A 87 -9.95 -2.03 -4.97
CA MET A 87 -10.66 -1.12 -5.87
C MET A 87 -12.18 -1.18 -5.69
N ALA A 88 -12.74 -2.36 -5.43
CA ALA A 88 -14.17 -2.52 -5.14
C ALA A 88 -14.59 -1.81 -3.85
N ASN A 89 -13.70 -1.72 -2.87
CA ASN A 89 -13.91 -1.02 -1.62
C ASN A 89 -13.68 0.49 -1.72
N LEU A 90 -12.70 0.91 -2.51
CA LEU A 90 -12.32 2.30 -2.67
C LEU A 90 -13.29 3.08 -3.55
N THR A 91 -13.63 2.53 -4.72
CA THR A 91 -14.37 3.27 -5.77
C THR A 91 -15.66 3.91 -5.24
N PRO A 92 -16.52 3.23 -4.47
CA PRO A 92 -17.72 3.85 -3.91
C PRO A 92 -17.45 4.97 -2.90
N ALA A 93 -16.25 4.99 -2.30
CA ALA A 93 -15.89 5.98 -1.28
C ALA A 93 -15.25 7.26 -1.87
N LEU A 94 -14.73 7.21 -3.10
CA LEU A 94 -14.02 8.33 -3.71
C LEU A 94 -14.78 9.66 -3.67
N PRO A 95 -16.09 9.73 -3.96
CA PRO A 95 -16.84 11.00 -3.88
C PRO A 95 -16.83 11.60 -2.47
N LEU A 96 -17.04 10.77 -1.44
CA LEU A 96 -17.05 11.20 -0.04
C LEU A 96 -15.66 11.63 0.44
N LEU A 97 -14.61 10.89 0.06
CA LEU A 97 -13.24 11.26 0.36
C LEU A 97 -12.90 12.64 -0.23
N ALA A 98 -13.33 12.88 -1.47
CA ALA A 98 -13.12 14.15 -2.16
C ALA A 98 -13.93 15.29 -1.53
N GLU A 99 -15.19 15.04 -1.20
CA GLU A 99 -16.09 16.03 -0.61
C GLU A 99 -15.62 16.51 0.75
N LYS A 100 -15.26 15.56 1.61
CA LYS A 100 -14.87 15.84 2.99
C LYS A 100 -13.37 16.11 3.18
N GLY A 101 -12.55 15.92 2.14
CA GLY A 101 -11.10 16.06 2.22
C GLY A 101 -10.44 15.01 3.12
N ILE A 102 -11.06 13.83 3.26
CA ILE A 102 -10.53 12.74 4.07
C ILE A 102 -9.31 12.15 3.37
N LYS A 103 -8.24 11.93 4.12
CA LYS A 103 -7.03 11.25 3.63
C LYS A 103 -7.17 9.75 3.81
N LEU A 104 -6.67 8.99 2.84
CA LEU A 104 -6.59 7.54 2.91
C LEU A 104 -5.13 7.10 2.77
N ALA A 105 -4.68 6.21 3.64
CA ALA A 105 -3.39 5.55 3.53
C ALA A 105 -3.55 4.04 3.75
N VAL A 106 -3.07 3.24 2.81
CA VAL A 106 -3.19 1.78 2.82
C VAL A 106 -1.94 1.13 2.26
N ASN A 107 -1.69 -0.13 2.63
CA ASN A 107 -0.64 -0.97 2.05
C ASN A 107 -1.19 -1.97 1.01
N ALA A 108 -2.38 -1.71 0.45
CA ALA A 108 -3.03 -2.61 -0.51
C ALA A 108 -2.27 -2.80 -1.84
N GLY A 109 -1.21 -2.03 -2.06
CA GLY A 109 -0.34 -2.15 -3.24
C GLY A 109 0.43 -3.46 -3.31
N ALA A 110 0.65 -4.12 -2.19
CA ALA A 110 1.37 -5.39 -2.11
C ALA A 110 2.66 -5.36 -2.95
N SER A 111 2.83 -6.31 -3.87
CA SER A 111 4.00 -6.40 -4.75
C SER A 111 3.91 -5.52 -6.01
N ASP A 112 2.88 -4.67 -6.14
CA ASP A 112 2.65 -3.87 -7.36
C ASP A 112 1.98 -2.51 -7.06
N THR A 113 2.59 -1.79 -6.16
CA THR A 113 2.08 -0.51 -5.64
C THR A 113 1.89 0.53 -6.75
N GLU A 114 2.79 0.58 -7.74
CA GLU A 114 2.67 1.52 -8.86
C GLU A 114 1.44 1.21 -9.72
N MET A 115 1.19 -0.07 -10.02
CA MET A 115 0.02 -0.44 -10.81
C MET A 115 -1.27 -0.11 -10.07
N LEU A 116 -1.35 -0.38 -8.77
CA LEU A 116 -2.50 0.05 -7.98
C LEU A 116 -2.68 1.56 -8.01
N ALA A 117 -1.61 2.33 -7.87
CA ALA A 117 -1.69 3.80 -7.93
C ALA A 117 -2.29 4.27 -9.27
N ARG A 118 -1.86 3.70 -10.39
CA ARG A 118 -2.41 3.99 -11.74
C ARG A 118 -3.89 3.64 -11.85
N GLU A 119 -4.32 2.50 -11.28
CA GLU A 119 -5.74 2.12 -11.24
C GLU A 119 -6.57 3.11 -10.40
N VAL A 120 -6.04 3.56 -9.27
CA VAL A 120 -6.69 4.59 -8.45
C VAL A 120 -6.77 5.92 -9.20
N GLU A 121 -5.70 6.34 -9.88
CA GLU A 121 -5.70 7.55 -10.71
C GLU A 121 -6.75 7.47 -11.82
N ARG A 122 -6.87 6.29 -12.46
CA ARG A 122 -7.90 6.06 -13.47
C ARG A 122 -9.30 6.20 -12.87
N ALA A 123 -9.57 5.58 -11.74
CA ALA A 123 -10.87 5.68 -11.05
C ALA A 123 -11.20 7.12 -10.62
N VAL A 124 -10.22 7.87 -10.13
CA VAL A 124 -10.37 9.30 -9.82
C VAL A 124 -10.73 10.11 -11.07
N LYS A 125 -10.11 9.81 -12.21
CA LYS A 125 -10.39 10.46 -13.48
C LYS A 125 -11.78 10.13 -14.00
N GLU A 126 -12.15 8.86 -14.02
CA GLU A 126 -13.47 8.38 -14.45
C GLU A 126 -14.60 8.95 -13.57
N GLY A 127 -14.32 9.14 -12.27
CA GLY A 127 -15.24 9.78 -11.33
C GLY A 127 -15.29 11.32 -11.42
N GLY A 128 -14.52 11.96 -12.31
CA GLY A 128 -14.48 13.42 -12.42
C GLY A 128 -13.90 14.13 -11.19
N LEU A 129 -13.06 13.45 -10.42
CA LEU A 129 -12.53 13.94 -9.15
C LEU A 129 -11.10 14.49 -9.25
N GLN A 130 -10.58 14.66 -10.47
CA GLN A 130 -9.28 15.26 -10.73
C GLN A 130 -9.20 16.67 -10.14
N GLY A 131 -8.08 16.98 -9.52
CA GLY A 131 -7.89 18.26 -8.81
C GLY A 131 -8.49 18.31 -7.40
N ARG A 132 -9.42 17.41 -7.06
CA ARG A 132 -9.97 17.26 -5.70
C ARG A 132 -9.25 16.17 -4.91
N LEU A 133 -8.88 15.07 -5.57
CA LEU A 133 -8.05 14.00 -5.00
C LEU A 133 -6.68 13.98 -5.66
N LYS A 134 -5.67 13.69 -4.86
CA LYS A 134 -4.31 13.44 -5.29
C LYS A 134 -3.95 12.02 -4.89
N VAL A 135 -3.38 11.27 -5.83
CA VAL A 135 -2.85 9.93 -5.60
C VAL A 135 -1.35 10.03 -5.42
N ALA A 136 -0.82 9.28 -4.48
CA ALA A 136 0.62 9.12 -4.28
C ALA A 136 0.88 7.67 -3.86
N TRP A 137 2.04 7.17 -4.19
CA TRP A 137 2.51 5.86 -3.72
C TRP A 137 3.93 5.96 -3.18
N ILE A 138 4.29 5.02 -2.33
CA ILE A 138 5.62 4.85 -1.77
C ILE A 138 6.07 3.45 -2.14
N GLN A 139 7.30 3.33 -2.62
CA GLN A 139 7.96 2.07 -2.93
C GLN A 139 9.42 2.15 -2.47
N GLY A 140 10.11 1.00 -2.44
CA GLY A 140 11.52 0.93 -2.01
C GLY A 140 11.73 -0.09 -0.90
N ASP A 141 10.70 -0.84 -0.58
CA ASP A 141 10.67 -1.95 0.37
C ASP A 141 11.09 -3.30 -0.25
N GLU A 142 11.15 -3.42 -1.57
CA GLU A 142 11.63 -4.62 -2.23
C GLU A 142 13.17 -4.73 -2.13
N VAL A 143 13.66 -5.72 -1.38
CA VAL A 143 15.09 -5.89 -1.07
C VAL A 143 15.66 -7.21 -1.55
N LEU A 144 14.96 -7.97 -2.40
CA LEU A 144 15.41 -9.28 -2.89
C LEU A 144 16.81 -9.23 -3.51
N ASP A 145 17.10 -8.24 -4.34
CA ASP A 145 18.41 -8.06 -4.95
C ASP A 145 19.51 -7.81 -3.91
N VAL A 146 19.18 -7.10 -2.84
CA VAL A 146 20.11 -6.84 -1.73
C VAL A 146 20.38 -8.13 -0.97
N VAL A 147 19.32 -8.89 -0.63
CA VAL A 147 19.45 -10.19 0.02
C VAL A 147 20.32 -11.14 -0.81
N ASN A 148 20.06 -11.26 -2.09
CA ASN A 148 20.83 -12.12 -2.98
C ASN A 148 22.31 -11.70 -3.10
N LYS A 149 22.60 -10.41 -3.12
CA LYS A 149 23.97 -9.89 -3.11
C LYS A 149 24.69 -10.21 -1.81
N LEU A 150 23.99 -10.12 -0.68
CA LEU A 150 24.55 -10.42 0.65
C LEU A 150 24.80 -11.92 0.82
N LEU A 151 23.87 -12.78 0.39
CA LEU A 151 24.06 -14.24 0.37
C LEU A 151 25.30 -14.64 -0.44
N LYS A 152 25.49 -14.04 -1.62
CA LYS A 152 26.71 -14.28 -2.44
C LYS A 152 28.00 -13.84 -1.77
N LYS A 153 27.95 -12.90 -0.83
CA LYS A 153 29.09 -12.46 0.00
C LYS A 153 29.31 -13.31 1.25
N GLY A 154 28.46 -14.32 1.47
CA GLY A 154 28.54 -15.20 2.64
C GLY A 154 27.81 -14.67 3.87
N GLU A 155 26.96 -13.66 3.72
CA GLU A 155 26.11 -13.20 4.82
C GLU A 155 25.13 -14.30 5.21
N LYS A 156 24.90 -14.44 6.50
CA LYS A 156 24.02 -15.44 7.09
C LYS A 156 22.77 -14.73 7.58
N PHE A 157 21.63 -15.08 7.06
CA PHE A 157 20.34 -14.61 7.58
C PHE A 157 19.81 -15.64 8.57
N GLU A 158 20.04 -15.40 9.85
CA GLU A 158 19.62 -16.31 10.91
C GLU A 158 18.11 -16.17 11.16
N ASN A 159 17.44 -17.30 11.36
CA ASN A 159 16.04 -17.31 11.79
C ASN A 159 15.95 -16.94 13.26
N ILE A 160 15.32 -15.81 13.56
CA ILE A 160 15.22 -15.27 14.92
C ILE A 160 14.32 -16.09 15.87
N CYS A 161 13.47 -16.95 15.33
CA CYS A 161 12.51 -17.73 16.11
C CYS A 161 12.95 -19.16 16.37
N PHE A 162 13.56 -19.81 15.36
CA PHE A 162 13.75 -21.27 15.37
C PHE A 162 15.21 -21.68 15.19
N GLY A 163 16.11 -20.72 15.01
CA GLY A 163 17.51 -20.98 14.68
C GLY A 163 17.67 -21.46 13.22
N GLY A 164 18.91 -21.74 12.83
CA GLY A 164 19.25 -22.04 11.46
C GLY A 164 19.45 -20.80 10.59
N GLU A 165 19.96 -20.98 9.41
CA GLU A 165 20.22 -19.90 8.44
C GLU A 165 19.29 -20.02 7.24
N LEU A 166 19.09 -18.95 6.48
CA LEU A 166 18.23 -18.93 5.30
C LEU A 166 18.61 -20.02 4.27
N LYS A 167 19.89 -20.30 4.11
CA LYS A 167 20.38 -21.40 3.23
C LYS A 167 19.87 -22.80 3.63
N ASP A 168 19.54 -22.98 4.90
CA ASP A 168 19.10 -24.28 5.43
C ASP A 168 17.61 -24.57 5.09
N TRP A 169 16.89 -23.59 4.57
CA TRP A 169 15.47 -23.69 4.21
C TRP A 169 15.23 -24.52 2.95
N GLY A 170 16.28 -24.83 2.19
CA GLY A 170 16.18 -25.70 1.02
C GLY A 170 15.54 -25.07 -0.23
N PHE A 171 15.36 -23.76 -0.25
CA PHE A 171 14.90 -23.00 -1.41
C PHE A 171 15.58 -21.62 -1.49
N GLU A 172 15.60 -21.06 -2.67
CA GLU A 172 16.08 -19.68 -2.87
C GLU A 172 14.98 -18.66 -2.58
N PRO A 173 15.32 -17.51 -1.99
CA PRO A 173 14.35 -16.42 -1.81
C PRO A 173 13.81 -15.94 -3.17
N ILE A 174 12.50 -15.82 -3.27
CA ILE A 174 11.80 -15.34 -4.48
C ILE A 174 11.16 -13.97 -4.29
N ALA A 175 11.06 -13.51 -3.06
CA ALA A 175 10.61 -12.18 -2.67
C ALA A 175 11.24 -11.83 -1.32
N ALA A 176 11.52 -10.55 -1.10
CA ALA A 176 11.94 -10.00 0.18
C ALA A 176 11.51 -8.54 0.28
N GLN A 177 10.78 -8.22 1.33
CA GLN A 177 10.25 -6.89 1.64
C GLN A 177 10.34 -6.60 3.12
#